data_6c58374344fcdcb52e9a9bd02e420f4e
#
_entry.id   6c58374344fcdcb52e9a9bd02e420f4e
#
_cell.length_a   1.000
_cell.length_b   1.000
_cell.length_c   1.000
_cell.angle_alpha   90.00
_cell.angle_beta   90.00
_cell.angle_gamma   90.00
#
_symmetry.space_group_name_H-M   'P 1'
#
loop_
_entity.id
_entity.type
_entity.pdbx_description
1 polymer ?
#
loop_
_entity_poly.entity_id
_entity_poly.type
_entity_poly.pdbx_seq_one_letter_code
_entity_poly.pdbx_strand_id
1 'polypeptide(L)'
;MIETSEAIRTARALIGTPYSELDCINLIKKVIRTAPGGDKRYTTAGTNDLWNSDSKSAKYRDLTWKQEGISGAKAGMLAFMGVGTGDVSHTGLVTERGTAIHSSKSRGGVVETALTEKNGWNGLGGHRMIAVQDDNAEGGETMFGNATVSVTSGYLNIREGASTRSKVIAKAENGARVNIIREASGTGWVFGALENGVAGYMSGEYLVEDASGSGDQDETGGEAPNTTTLRRNDGVYITLAGRWTIAED
;
A
#
# COMPACT_ATOMS: atom_id res chain seq x y z
N MET A 1 -8.48 19.02 6.30
CA MET A 1 -8.05 17.63 6.56
C MET A 1 -7.71 17.01 5.22
N ILE A 2 -6.67 16.20 5.15
CA ILE A 2 -6.23 15.50 3.95
C ILE A 2 -7.05 14.21 3.85
N GLU A 3 -7.72 13.99 2.73
CA GLU A 3 -8.41 12.73 2.47
C GLU A 3 -7.41 11.57 2.38
N THR A 4 -7.79 10.39 2.85
CA THR A 4 -6.93 9.20 2.88
C THR A 4 -6.32 8.89 1.51
N SER A 5 -7.13 8.88 0.46
CA SER A 5 -6.69 8.64 -0.92
C SER A 5 -5.66 9.66 -1.41
N GLU A 6 -5.84 10.94 -1.04
CA GLU A 6 -4.93 12.02 -1.41
C GLU A 6 -3.57 11.93 -0.69
N ALA A 7 -3.59 11.56 0.60
CA ALA A 7 -2.38 11.30 1.36
C ALA A 7 -1.56 10.17 0.73
N ILE A 8 -2.23 9.04 0.43
CA ILE A 8 -1.60 7.86 -0.17
C ILE A 8 -1.11 8.18 -1.59
N ARG A 9 -1.91 8.82 -2.42
CA ARG A 9 -1.51 9.24 -3.76
C ARG A 9 -0.26 10.13 -3.73
N THR A 10 -0.23 11.09 -2.81
CA THR A 10 0.91 12.00 -2.63
C THR A 10 2.17 11.24 -2.18
N ALA A 11 2.03 10.29 -1.24
CA ALA A 11 3.14 9.45 -0.79
C ALA A 11 3.66 8.53 -1.91
N ARG A 12 2.75 7.90 -2.67
CA ARG A 12 3.12 7.02 -3.81
C ARG A 12 3.89 7.75 -4.89
N ALA A 13 3.57 9.01 -5.17
CA ALA A 13 4.30 9.82 -6.14
C ALA A 13 5.77 10.07 -5.74
N LEU A 14 6.12 9.86 -4.47
CA LEU A 14 7.47 10.02 -3.93
C LEU A 14 8.28 8.70 -3.91
N ILE A 15 7.68 7.57 -4.26
CA ILE A 15 8.39 6.28 -4.31
C ILE A 15 9.57 6.37 -5.27
N GLY A 16 10.75 5.89 -4.80
CA GLY A 16 12.01 5.98 -5.51
C GLY A 16 12.85 7.22 -5.15
N THR A 17 12.31 8.18 -4.39
CA THR A 17 13.13 9.31 -3.89
C THR A 17 14.21 8.78 -2.95
N PRO A 18 15.50 9.15 -3.13
CA PRO A 18 16.60 8.69 -2.29
C PRO A 18 16.42 9.04 -0.81
N TYR A 19 16.88 8.16 0.08
CA TYR A 19 16.80 8.39 1.55
C TYR A 19 17.58 9.65 1.98
N SER A 20 18.67 9.97 1.31
CA SER A 20 19.46 11.18 1.58
C SER A 20 18.71 12.48 1.31
N GLU A 21 17.69 12.45 0.43
CA GLU A 21 16.86 13.59 0.10
C GLU A 21 15.58 13.63 0.96
N LEU A 22 15.06 12.45 1.31
CA LEU A 22 13.78 12.33 2.00
C LEU A 22 13.81 11.13 2.95
N ASP A 23 14.13 11.36 4.23
CA ASP A 23 14.05 10.35 5.29
C ASP A 23 12.60 10.07 5.72
N CYS A 24 12.39 9.14 6.66
CA CYS A 24 11.06 8.68 7.05
C CYS A 24 10.17 9.78 7.61
N ILE A 25 10.70 10.65 8.48
CA ILE A 25 9.88 11.75 9.06
C ILE A 25 9.66 12.87 8.06
N ASN A 26 10.63 13.15 7.19
CA ASN A 26 10.49 14.16 6.16
C ASN A 26 9.53 13.71 5.05
N LEU A 27 9.39 12.41 4.80
CA LEU A 27 8.33 11.86 3.95
C LEU A 27 6.95 12.24 4.49
N ILE A 28 6.67 11.99 5.77
CA ILE A 28 5.39 12.35 6.40
C ILE A 28 5.16 13.86 6.34
N LYS A 29 6.19 14.67 6.66
CA LYS A 29 6.11 16.13 6.52
C LYS A 29 5.80 16.55 5.09
N LYS A 30 6.43 15.91 4.10
CA LYS A 30 6.24 16.22 2.68
C LYS A 30 4.80 15.92 2.26
N VAL A 31 4.27 14.75 2.63
CA VAL A 31 2.87 14.38 2.36
C VAL A 31 1.92 15.42 2.95
N ILE A 32 2.07 15.75 4.24
CA ILE A 32 1.18 16.71 4.90
C ILE A 32 1.27 18.11 4.30
N ARG A 33 2.45 18.52 3.83
CA ARG A 33 2.66 19.84 3.23
C ARG A 33 2.13 19.97 1.82
N THR A 34 2.08 18.88 1.06
CA THR A 34 1.82 18.94 -0.40
C THR A 34 0.51 18.30 -0.82
N ALA A 35 -0.07 17.41 -0.01
CA ALA A 35 -1.38 16.84 -0.31
C ALA A 35 -2.49 17.91 -0.25
N PRO A 36 -3.52 17.81 -1.08
CA PRO A 36 -4.72 18.64 -0.98
C PRO A 36 -5.32 18.61 0.44
N GLY A 37 -5.66 19.76 0.99
CA GLY A 37 -6.16 19.87 2.37
C GLY A 37 -5.07 19.88 3.45
N GLY A 38 -3.80 19.87 3.06
CA GLY A 38 -2.65 19.88 3.95
C GLY A 38 -2.24 21.26 4.46
N ASP A 39 -1.17 21.33 5.23
CA ASP A 39 -0.60 22.56 5.78
C ASP A 39 0.85 22.71 5.32
N LYS A 40 1.10 23.69 4.45
CA LYS A 40 2.45 23.97 3.89
C LYS A 40 3.50 24.29 4.97
N ARG A 41 3.06 24.70 6.18
CA ARG A 41 3.92 25.08 7.31
C ARG A 41 4.10 23.94 8.32
N TYR A 42 3.44 22.80 8.10
CA TYR A 42 3.51 21.66 9.01
C TYR A 42 4.96 21.28 9.33
N THR A 43 5.24 21.02 10.60
CA THR A 43 6.53 20.51 11.07
C THR A 43 6.38 19.68 12.33
N THR A 44 7.27 18.72 12.50
CA THR A 44 7.51 17.93 13.71
C THR A 44 9.02 17.69 13.83
N ALA A 45 9.56 17.49 15.03
CA ALA A 45 10.99 17.41 15.22
C ALA A 45 11.57 16.04 14.77
N GLY A 46 10.86 14.95 15.05
CA GLY A 46 11.30 13.60 14.70
C GLY A 46 10.22 12.56 14.95
N THR A 47 10.57 11.29 14.74
CA THR A 47 9.64 10.16 14.94
C THR A 47 9.24 9.99 16.40
N ASN A 48 10.16 10.19 17.35
CA ASN A 48 9.87 10.18 18.78
C ASN A 48 8.91 11.31 19.18
N ASP A 49 9.14 12.53 18.67
CA ASP A 49 8.23 13.66 18.93
C ASP A 49 6.85 13.41 18.33
N LEU A 50 6.78 12.84 17.13
CA LEU A 50 5.52 12.49 16.48
C LEU A 50 4.78 11.41 17.29
N TRP A 51 5.46 10.32 17.70
CA TRP A 51 4.87 9.26 18.51
C TRP A 51 4.33 9.76 19.85
N ASN A 52 5.05 10.68 20.50
CA ASN A 52 4.67 11.23 21.80
C ASN A 52 3.76 12.48 21.72
N SER A 53 3.27 12.79 20.53
CA SER A 53 2.47 14.02 20.29
C SER A 53 0.99 13.90 20.62
N ASP A 54 0.51 12.75 21.11
CA ASP A 54 -0.86 12.54 21.61
C ASP A 54 -1.09 13.19 22.99
N SER A 55 -0.01 13.48 23.73
CA SER A 55 -0.09 14.14 25.04
C SER A 55 -0.49 15.60 24.92
N LYS A 56 -1.34 16.07 25.87
CA LYS A 56 -1.73 17.48 25.96
C LYS A 56 -0.55 18.43 26.25
N SER A 57 0.54 17.90 26.81
CA SER A 57 1.77 18.64 27.11
C SER A 57 2.79 18.59 25.93
N ALA A 58 2.54 17.82 24.88
CA ALA A 58 3.43 17.75 23.75
C ALA A 58 3.53 19.09 23.02
N LYS A 59 4.73 19.45 22.57
CA LYS A 59 4.99 20.66 21.77
C LYS A 59 4.19 20.66 20.47
N TYR A 60 4.06 19.48 19.85
CA TYR A 60 3.28 19.24 18.66
C TYR A 60 2.16 18.25 19.02
N ARG A 61 0.94 18.57 18.71
CA ARG A 61 -0.24 17.74 19.00
C ARG A 61 -0.73 17.13 17.71
N ASP A 62 0.08 16.25 17.15
CA ASP A 62 -0.11 15.70 15.81
C ASP A 62 -0.90 14.40 15.83
N LEU A 63 -0.69 13.52 16.81
CA LEU A 63 -1.50 12.31 16.96
C LEU A 63 -2.74 12.59 17.81
N THR A 64 -3.88 12.11 17.35
CA THR A 64 -5.15 12.14 18.09
C THR A 64 -5.30 10.92 19.01
N TRP A 65 -4.66 9.83 18.64
CA TRP A 65 -4.56 8.57 19.37
C TRP A 65 -3.34 7.78 18.88
N LYS A 66 -2.91 6.80 19.67
CA LYS A 66 -1.90 5.81 19.31
C LYS A 66 -2.14 4.48 20.00
N GLN A 67 -1.58 3.42 19.47
CA GLN A 67 -1.58 2.08 20.07
C GLN A 67 -0.29 1.35 19.78
N GLU A 68 0.10 0.43 20.65
CA GLU A 68 1.13 -0.57 20.41
C GLU A 68 0.54 -1.71 19.57
N GLY A 69 1.38 -2.33 18.72
CA GLY A 69 0.95 -3.32 17.74
C GLY A 69 0.33 -2.70 16.49
N ILE A 70 0.05 -3.55 15.51
CA ILE A 70 -0.48 -3.14 14.20
C ILE A 70 -1.87 -3.73 13.90
N SER A 71 -2.50 -4.35 14.89
CA SER A 71 -3.86 -4.88 14.74
C SER A 71 -4.85 -3.75 14.47
N GLY A 72 -5.79 -3.98 13.54
CA GLY A 72 -6.77 -2.97 13.15
C GLY A 72 -6.18 -1.82 12.32
N ALA A 73 -5.03 -2.02 11.66
CA ALA A 73 -4.45 -1.04 10.77
C ALA A 73 -5.41 -0.68 9.63
N LYS A 74 -5.64 0.63 9.42
CA LYS A 74 -6.49 1.18 8.37
C LYS A 74 -5.72 2.20 7.54
N ALA A 75 -6.10 2.34 6.30
CA ALA A 75 -5.53 3.33 5.41
C ALA A 75 -5.62 4.75 6.01
N GLY A 76 -4.56 5.54 5.84
CA GLY A 76 -4.45 6.88 6.43
C GLY A 76 -3.85 6.92 7.83
N MET A 77 -3.73 5.80 8.53
CA MET A 77 -2.97 5.72 9.77
C MET A 77 -1.47 5.88 9.53
N LEU A 78 -0.74 6.31 10.55
CA LEU A 78 0.71 6.22 10.57
C LEU A 78 1.12 4.94 11.30
N ALA A 79 2.07 4.21 10.70
CA ALA A 79 2.72 3.05 11.31
C ALA A 79 4.08 3.46 11.88
N PHE A 80 4.50 2.79 12.96
CA PHE A 80 5.73 3.07 13.68
C PHE A 80 6.52 1.81 13.97
N MET A 81 7.87 1.96 14.06
CA MET A 81 8.80 0.92 14.52
C MET A 81 9.54 1.41 15.75
N GLY A 82 9.95 0.46 16.61
CA GLY A 82 10.71 0.76 17.84
C GLY A 82 9.82 1.21 19.01
N VAL A 83 8.50 1.03 18.91
CA VAL A 83 7.58 1.31 20.02
C VAL A 83 7.89 0.39 21.18
N GLY A 84 7.93 0.94 22.42
CA GLY A 84 8.28 0.19 23.63
C GLY A 84 9.79 0.05 23.90
N THR A 85 10.66 0.41 22.94
CA THR A 85 12.13 0.32 23.13
C THR A 85 12.78 1.58 23.73
N GLY A 86 12.02 2.65 23.87
CA GLY A 86 12.52 3.99 24.26
C GLY A 86 12.98 4.84 23.09
N ASP A 87 13.04 4.26 21.87
CA ASP A 87 13.40 4.98 20.64
C ASP A 87 12.48 4.55 19.48
N VAL A 88 11.49 5.39 19.17
CA VAL A 88 10.65 5.21 17.98
C VAL A 88 11.43 5.70 16.77
N SER A 89 12.07 4.78 16.09
CA SER A 89 13.10 5.04 15.08
C SER A 89 12.56 5.25 13.67
N HIS A 90 11.30 4.86 13.40
CA HIS A 90 10.77 4.86 12.04
C HIS A 90 9.27 5.12 11.98
N THR A 91 8.81 5.66 10.85
CA THR A 91 7.38 5.88 10.56
C THR A 91 7.09 5.73 9.07
N GLY A 92 5.82 5.40 8.77
CA GLY A 92 5.29 5.29 7.41
C GLY A 92 3.78 5.55 7.37
N LEU A 93 3.24 5.78 6.18
CA LEU A 93 1.81 5.95 5.94
C LEU A 93 1.18 4.61 5.54
N VAL A 94 0.17 4.18 6.27
CA VAL A 94 -0.59 2.94 5.98
C VAL A 94 -1.47 3.16 4.76
N THR A 95 -1.48 2.18 3.86
CA THR A 95 -2.26 2.20 2.63
C THR A 95 -3.47 1.26 2.70
N GLU A 96 -4.38 1.41 1.75
CA GLU A 96 -5.56 0.55 1.57
C GLU A 96 -5.22 -0.92 1.25
N ARG A 97 -3.93 -1.21 0.99
CA ARG A 97 -3.45 -2.55 0.62
C ARG A 97 -2.78 -3.30 1.78
N GLY A 98 -2.95 -2.84 3.01
CA GLY A 98 -2.25 -3.43 4.16
C GLY A 98 -0.72 -3.27 4.08
N THR A 99 -0.25 -2.24 3.39
CA THR A 99 1.16 -1.89 3.26
C THR A 99 1.45 -0.56 3.96
N ALA A 100 2.73 -0.21 4.09
CA ALA A 100 3.16 1.11 4.52
C ALA A 100 4.11 1.73 3.49
N ILE A 101 3.85 3.00 3.13
CA ILE A 101 4.80 3.80 2.35
C ILE A 101 5.70 4.51 3.34
N HIS A 102 7.00 4.25 3.22
CA HIS A 102 8.00 4.80 4.13
C HIS A 102 9.34 5.04 3.42
N SER A 103 10.19 5.90 3.97
CA SER A 103 11.54 6.07 3.44
C SER A 103 12.52 5.21 4.24
N SER A 104 13.06 4.17 3.62
CA SER A 104 13.93 3.18 4.24
C SER A 104 15.39 3.40 3.86
N LYS A 105 16.25 3.59 4.86
CA LYS A 105 17.69 3.72 4.65
C LYS A 105 18.28 2.46 4.03
N SER A 106 17.89 1.28 4.50
CA SER A 106 18.39 0.00 4.00
C SER A 106 17.93 -0.34 2.59
N ARG A 107 16.80 0.24 2.14
CA ARG A 107 16.26 0.08 0.77
C ARG A 107 16.61 1.26 -0.14
N GLY A 108 17.39 2.23 0.35
CA GLY A 108 17.92 3.36 -0.41
C GLY A 108 16.97 4.55 -0.57
N GLY A 109 15.71 4.48 -0.12
CA GLY A 109 14.76 5.58 -0.29
C GLY A 109 13.32 5.24 0.04
N VAL A 110 12.40 5.97 -0.58
CA VAL A 110 10.96 5.80 -0.40
C VAL A 110 10.49 4.55 -1.12
N VAL A 111 9.85 3.67 -0.36
CA VAL A 111 9.33 2.37 -0.80
C VAL A 111 7.95 2.12 -0.20
N GLU A 112 7.19 1.20 -0.78
CA GLU A 112 5.99 0.62 -0.18
C GLU A 112 6.30 -0.83 0.18
N THR A 113 6.04 -1.25 1.43
CA THR A 113 6.31 -2.59 1.94
C THR A 113 5.14 -3.13 2.74
N ALA A 114 5.03 -4.45 2.89
CA ALA A 114 4.00 -5.06 3.72
C ALA A 114 4.05 -4.53 5.17
N LEU A 115 2.89 -4.19 5.72
CA LEU A 115 2.73 -3.78 7.11
C LEU A 115 2.62 -5.05 7.98
N THR A 116 3.75 -5.58 8.43
CA THR A 116 3.82 -6.78 9.28
C THR A 116 4.80 -6.58 10.43
N GLU A 117 4.57 -7.28 11.54
CA GLU A 117 5.51 -7.29 12.68
C GLU A 117 6.88 -7.86 12.28
N LYS A 118 6.90 -8.81 11.35
CA LYS A 118 8.14 -9.37 10.79
C LYS A 118 9.01 -8.29 10.11
N ASN A 119 8.38 -7.28 9.56
CA ASN A 119 9.07 -6.12 8.95
C ASN A 119 9.43 -5.04 9.99
N GLY A 120 9.17 -5.29 11.28
CA GLY A 120 9.51 -4.39 12.39
C GLY A 120 8.41 -3.40 12.77
N TRP A 121 7.26 -3.41 12.10
CA TRP A 121 6.15 -2.55 12.44
C TRP A 121 5.49 -3.00 13.74
N ASN A 122 5.39 -2.10 14.74
CA ASN A 122 4.86 -2.44 16.05
C ASN A 122 4.08 -1.32 16.74
N GLY A 123 3.64 -0.30 16.00
CA GLY A 123 2.74 0.73 16.51
C GLY A 123 1.93 1.40 15.43
N LEU A 124 0.76 1.93 15.80
CA LEU A 124 -0.14 2.71 14.95
C LEU A 124 -0.54 4.01 15.62
N GLY A 125 -0.86 5.03 14.82
CA GLY A 125 -1.41 6.28 15.32
C GLY A 125 -2.22 7.02 14.28
N GLY A 126 -3.25 7.74 14.72
CA GLY A 126 -4.05 8.62 13.87
C GLY A 126 -3.48 10.04 13.86
N HIS A 127 -3.13 10.55 12.69
CA HIS A 127 -2.65 11.92 12.55
C HIS A 127 -3.82 12.90 12.36
N ARG A 128 -3.86 14.00 13.13
CA ARG A 128 -4.97 14.99 13.14
C ARG A 128 -5.27 15.60 11.75
N MET A 129 -4.32 15.57 10.83
CA MET A 129 -4.47 16.18 9.51
C MET A 129 -4.78 15.17 8.41
N ILE A 130 -4.73 13.88 8.68
CA ILE A 130 -5.00 12.83 7.69
C ILE A 130 -6.26 12.08 8.14
N ALA A 131 -7.25 11.99 7.25
CA ALA A 131 -8.41 11.16 7.48
C ALA A 131 -7.98 9.69 7.52
N VAL A 132 -8.56 8.93 8.44
CA VAL A 132 -8.42 7.48 8.50
C VAL A 132 -9.65 6.88 7.85
N GLN A 133 -9.48 5.88 7.01
CA GLN A 133 -10.60 5.21 6.36
C GLN A 133 -11.52 4.56 7.38
N ASP A 134 -12.82 4.88 7.33
CA ASP A 134 -13.84 4.26 8.18
C ASP A 134 -14.21 2.86 7.67
N ASP A 135 -14.57 1.95 8.59
CA ASP A 135 -15.01 0.59 8.24
C ASP A 135 -16.31 0.56 7.44
N ASN A 136 -17.05 1.68 7.40
CA ASN A 136 -18.30 1.83 6.65
C ASN A 136 -18.12 2.36 5.21
N ALA A 137 -16.91 2.71 4.81
CA ALA A 137 -16.63 2.92 3.39
C ALA A 137 -16.50 1.52 2.77
N GLU A 138 -17.44 1.13 1.93
CA GLU A 138 -17.48 -0.14 1.20
C GLU A 138 -16.10 -0.50 0.64
N GLY A 139 -15.34 -1.32 1.38
CA GLY A 139 -14.02 -1.75 1.05
C GLY A 139 -13.74 -3.00 1.87
N GLY A 140 -13.88 -4.14 1.21
CA GLY A 140 -13.72 -5.45 1.78
C GLY A 140 -12.44 -5.62 2.59
N GLU A 141 -12.40 -6.64 3.41
CA GLU A 141 -11.22 -7.11 4.15
C GLU A 141 -9.97 -6.93 3.30
N THR A 142 -9.06 -6.05 3.74
CA THR A 142 -7.76 -5.87 3.08
C THR A 142 -6.90 -7.09 3.35
N MET A 143 -7.21 -8.19 2.67
CA MET A 143 -6.26 -9.28 2.58
C MET A 143 -5.00 -8.76 1.88
N PHE A 144 -3.83 -9.06 2.45
CA PHE A 144 -2.57 -8.76 1.78
C PHE A 144 -2.57 -9.41 0.39
N GLY A 145 -2.28 -8.60 -0.61
CA GLY A 145 -2.18 -9.05 -1.98
C GLY A 145 -3.48 -8.86 -2.77
N ASN A 146 -3.40 -8.08 -3.84
CA ASN A 146 -4.45 -7.92 -4.84
C ASN A 146 -4.17 -8.76 -6.09
N ALA A 147 -3.12 -9.58 -6.04
CA ALA A 147 -2.75 -10.51 -7.09
C ALA A 147 -2.03 -11.74 -6.51
N THR A 148 -2.05 -12.81 -7.27
CA THR A 148 -1.39 -14.07 -6.96
C THR A 148 -0.41 -14.43 -8.06
N VAL A 149 0.79 -14.89 -7.70
CA VAL A 149 1.78 -15.39 -8.65
C VAL A 149 1.25 -16.67 -9.29
N SER A 150 1.19 -16.70 -10.63
CA SER A 150 0.78 -17.85 -11.42
C SER A 150 1.90 -18.22 -12.39
N VAL A 151 2.71 -19.19 -12.00
CA VAL A 151 3.75 -19.79 -12.84
C VAL A 151 3.54 -21.29 -12.95
N THR A 152 3.72 -21.87 -14.14
CA THR A 152 3.55 -23.31 -14.36
C THR A 152 4.71 -24.13 -13.79
N SER A 153 5.88 -23.51 -13.65
CA SER A 153 7.07 -24.11 -13.04
C SER A 153 8.06 -23.02 -12.63
N GLY A 154 8.90 -23.30 -11.62
CA GLY A 154 9.94 -22.37 -11.17
C GLY A 154 9.41 -21.23 -10.30
N TYR A 155 9.89 -20.03 -10.53
CA TYR A 155 9.64 -18.85 -9.70
C TYR A 155 9.43 -17.60 -10.56
N LEU A 156 8.63 -16.68 -10.11
CA LEU A 156 8.60 -15.32 -10.62
C LEU A 156 9.78 -14.53 -10.05
N ASN A 157 10.63 -13.99 -10.92
CA ASN A 157 11.75 -13.16 -10.51
C ASN A 157 11.28 -11.76 -10.16
N ILE A 158 11.70 -11.27 -8.99
CA ILE A 158 11.52 -9.89 -8.55
C ILE A 158 12.82 -9.15 -8.79
N ARG A 159 12.75 -7.99 -9.44
CA ARG A 159 13.91 -7.28 -9.97
C ARG A 159 13.98 -5.84 -9.51
N GLU A 160 15.18 -5.26 -9.57
CA GLU A 160 15.42 -3.84 -9.26
C GLU A 160 14.76 -2.87 -10.25
N GLY A 161 14.50 -3.32 -11.49
CA GLY A 161 13.92 -2.50 -12.55
C GLY A 161 13.03 -3.29 -13.50
N ALA A 162 12.19 -2.60 -14.25
CA ALA A 162 11.19 -3.13 -15.17
C ALA A 162 11.83 -3.71 -16.45
N SER A 163 12.70 -4.70 -16.33
CA SER A 163 13.40 -5.35 -17.44
C SER A 163 13.93 -6.72 -17.05
N THR A 164 13.93 -7.67 -17.98
CA THR A 164 14.58 -8.98 -17.81
C THR A 164 16.10 -8.90 -17.62
N ARG A 165 16.72 -7.78 -18.00
CA ARG A 165 18.16 -7.50 -17.78
C ARG A 165 18.47 -6.94 -16.42
N SER A 166 17.47 -6.44 -15.68
CA SER A 166 17.65 -5.89 -14.34
C SER A 166 17.97 -7.01 -13.34
N LYS A 167 18.78 -6.68 -12.33
CA LYS A 167 19.20 -7.60 -11.29
C LYS A 167 17.99 -8.22 -10.58
N VAL A 168 18.03 -9.53 -10.38
CA VAL A 168 17.05 -10.26 -9.56
C VAL A 168 17.40 -10.04 -8.10
N ILE A 169 16.43 -9.53 -7.33
CA ILE A 169 16.58 -9.23 -5.89
C ILE A 169 15.86 -10.26 -5.02
N ALA A 170 14.85 -10.94 -5.58
CA ALA A 170 14.14 -12.03 -4.91
C ALA A 170 13.41 -12.91 -5.94
N LYS A 171 12.83 -14.00 -5.44
CA LYS A 171 11.98 -14.93 -6.19
C LYS A 171 10.69 -15.16 -5.42
N ALA A 172 9.58 -15.24 -6.15
CA ALA A 172 8.27 -15.58 -5.60
C ALA A 172 7.81 -16.93 -6.14
N GLU A 173 7.34 -17.78 -5.26
CA GLU A 173 6.79 -19.09 -5.62
C GLU A 173 5.38 -18.94 -6.22
N ASN A 174 4.95 -19.98 -6.95
CA ASN A 174 3.56 -20.06 -7.41
C ASN A 174 2.60 -19.97 -6.21
N GLY A 175 1.52 -19.19 -6.34
CA GLY A 175 0.58 -18.93 -5.26
C GLY A 175 1.00 -17.84 -4.26
N ALA A 176 2.20 -17.27 -4.38
CA ALA A 176 2.61 -16.17 -3.52
C ALA A 176 1.72 -14.94 -3.73
N ARG A 177 1.29 -14.32 -2.63
CA ARG A 177 0.46 -13.10 -2.65
C ARG A 177 1.32 -11.87 -2.95
N VAL A 178 0.82 -11.02 -3.83
CA VAL A 178 1.48 -9.78 -4.26
C VAL A 178 0.52 -8.62 -4.14
N ASN A 179 0.94 -7.54 -3.50
CA ASN A 179 0.30 -6.25 -3.65
C ASN A 179 0.86 -5.53 -4.86
N ILE A 180 0.10 -5.42 -5.94
CA ILE A 180 0.46 -4.57 -7.07
C ILE A 180 0.31 -3.11 -6.62
N ILE A 181 1.41 -2.36 -6.69
CA ILE A 181 1.48 -0.97 -6.26
C ILE A 181 1.26 -0.04 -7.45
N ARG A 182 1.86 -0.38 -8.60
CA ARG A 182 1.74 0.38 -9.84
C ARG A 182 2.16 -0.46 -11.04
N GLU A 183 1.62 -0.11 -12.19
CA GLU A 183 2.11 -0.60 -13.47
C GLU A 183 3.27 0.27 -13.98
N ALA A 184 4.26 -0.34 -14.60
CA ALA A 184 5.28 0.37 -15.35
C ALA A 184 4.72 0.59 -16.78
N SER A 185 4.23 1.81 -17.06
CA SER A 185 3.48 2.17 -18.26
C SER A 185 4.03 1.55 -19.55
N GLY A 186 3.19 0.77 -20.25
CA GLY A 186 3.47 0.21 -21.56
C GLY A 186 4.52 -0.90 -21.61
N THR A 187 5.00 -1.41 -20.47
CA THR A 187 6.10 -2.40 -20.45
C THR A 187 5.66 -3.82 -20.12
N GLY A 188 4.42 -4.02 -19.63
CA GLY A 188 3.96 -5.31 -19.08
C GLY A 188 4.60 -5.69 -17.74
N TRP A 189 5.34 -4.76 -17.11
CA TRP A 189 5.91 -4.92 -15.78
C TRP A 189 5.08 -4.20 -14.74
N VAL A 190 5.00 -4.77 -13.55
CA VAL A 190 4.39 -4.15 -12.38
C VAL A 190 5.42 -4.00 -11.27
N PHE A 191 5.29 -2.95 -10.48
CA PHE A 191 5.99 -2.82 -9.21
C PHE A 191 5.05 -3.29 -8.11
N GLY A 192 5.46 -4.29 -7.35
CA GLY A 192 4.65 -4.90 -6.31
C GLY A 192 5.47 -5.28 -5.08
N ALA A 193 4.78 -5.59 -4.00
CA ALA A 193 5.35 -6.04 -2.74
C ALA A 193 4.85 -7.44 -2.37
N LEU A 194 5.74 -8.30 -1.90
CA LEU A 194 5.43 -9.59 -1.30
C LEU A 194 5.13 -9.44 0.19
N GLU A 195 4.41 -10.39 0.76
CA GLU A 195 4.08 -10.46 2.19
C GLU A 195 5.33 -10.42 3.10
N ASN A 196 6.45 -10.97 2.64
CA ASN A 196 7.72 -10.92 3.36
C ASN A 196 8.42 -9.55 3.32
N GLY A 197 7.77 -8.53 2.75
CA GLY A 197 8.26 -7.16 2.66
C GLY A 197 9.22 -6.87 1.51
N VAL A 198 9.51 -7.85 0.65
CA VAL A 198 10.31 -7.61 -0.56
C VAL A 198 9.44 -6.91 -1.59
N ALA A 199 9.89 -5.76 -2.09
CA ALA A 199 9.24 -5.05 -3.17
C ALA A 199 10.20 -4.90 -4.36
N GLY A 200 9.64 -4.96 -5.58
CA GLY A 200 10.41 -4.84 -6.81
C GLY A 200 9.54 -4.99 -8.04
N TYR A 201 10.19 -4.95 -9.20
CA TYR A 201 9.52 -5.14 -10.49
C TYR A 201 9.37 -6.63 -10.82
N MET A 202 8.20 -6.99 -11.30
CA MET A 202 7.86 -8.34 -11.75
C MET A 202 7.04 -8.28 -13.03
N SER A 203 7.11 -9.31 -13.85
CA SER A 203 6.34 -9.39 -15.09
C SER A 203 4.86 -9.62 -14.76
N GLY A 204 3.99 -8.73 -15.25
CA GLY A 204 2.56 -8.81 -15.03
C GLY A 204 1.92 -10.04 -15.67
N GLU A 205 2.55 -10.66 -16.69
CA GLU A 205 2.05 -11.88 -17.34
C GLU A 205 1.97 -13.10 -16.40
N TYR A 206 2.72 -13.07 -15.28
CA TYR A 206 2.73 -14.13 -14.24
C TYR A 206 1.94 -13.74 -13.00
N LEU A 207 1.10 -12.74 -13.08
CA LEU A 207 0.23 -12.30 -11.98
C LEU A 207 -1.23 -12.46 -12.40
N VAL A 208 -2.00 -13.11 -11.55
CA VAL A 208 -3.46 -13.15 -11.64
C VAL A 208 -3.99 -12.19 -10.60
N GLU A 209 -4.62 -11.10 -11.04
CA GLU A 209 -5.29 -10.18 -10.14
C GLU A 209 -6.51 -10.86 -9.54
N ASP A 210 -6.72 -10.63 -8.25
CA ASP A 210 -7.91 -11.13 -7.58
C ASP A 210 -9.12 -10.38 -8.12
N ALA A 211 -10.12 -11.12 -8.55
CA ALA A 211 -11.43 -10.53 -8.83
C ALA A 211 -11.89 -9.83 -7.54
N SER A 212 -12.18 -8.53 -7.62
CA SER A 212 -12.67 -7.73 -6.50
C SER A 212 -13.88 -8.44 -5.91
N GLY A 213 -13.67 -9.16 -4.80
CA GLY A 213 -14.70 -9.98 -4.18
C GLY A 213 -15.75 -9.11 -3.53
N SER A 214 -16.93 -9.00 -4.15
CA SER A 214 -18.14 -8.78 -3.40
C SER A 214 -18.49 -10.11 -2.74
N GLY A 215 -18.13 -10.27 -1.46
CA GLY A 215 -18.56 -11.39 -0.65
C GLY A 215 -20.02 -11.18 -0.24
N ASP A 216 -20.94 -11.79 -0.95
CA ASP A 216 -22.23 -12.19 -0.37
C ASP A 216 -22.22 -13.71 -0.30
N GLN A 217 -22.10 -14.23 0.92
CA GLN A 217 -22.48 -15.60 1.23
C GLN A 217 -23.98 -15.59 1.53
N ASP A 218 -24.80 -15.87 0.52
CA ASP A 218 -26.10 -16.46 0.75
C ASP A 218 -26.15 -17.79 -0.01
N GLU A 219 -26.15 -18.88 0.76
CA GLU A 219 -26.34 -20.23 0.27
C GLU A 219 -27.81 -20.43 -0.14
N THR A 220 -28.15 -20.12 -1.38
CA THR A 220 -29.25 -20.79 -2.08
C THR A 220 -28.97 -20.84 -3.56
N GLY A 221 -28.95 -22.06 -4.12
CA GLY A 221 -28.56 -22.41 -5.46
C GLY A 221 -29.07 -21.45 -6.57
N GLY A 222 -28.09 -20.84 -7.25
CA GLY A 222 -28.32 -20.00 -8.43
C GLY A 222 -27.03 -19.90 -9.23
N GLU A 223 -27.14 -20.10 -10.56
CA GLU A 223 -26.06 -20.03 -11.54
C GLU A 223 -25.08 -18.88 -11.29
N ALA A 224 -23.78 -19.17 -11.42
CA ALA A 224 -22.69 -18.19 -11.33
C ALA A 224 -22.93 -17.00 -12.28
N PRO A 225 -22.67 -15.75 -11.84
CA PRO A 225 -22.82 -14.58 -12.70
C PRO A 225 -21.78 -14.64 -13.84
N ASN A 226 -22.26 -14.49 -15.07
CA ASN A 226 -21.41 -14.35 -16.24
C ASN A 226 -20.56 -13.08 -16.12
N THR A 227 -19.27 -13.25 -16.00
CA THR A 227 -18.30 -12.15 -16.07
C THR A 227 -17.68 -12.13 -17.44
N THR A 228 -17.82 -11.02 -18.17
CA THR A 228 -17.17 -10.83 -19.47
C THR A 228 -16.15 -9.71 -19.36
N THR A 229 -14.89 -10.03 -19.67
CA THR A 229 -13.81 -9.04 -19.72
C THR A 229 -13.58 -8.63 -21.20
N LEU A 230 -13.78 -7.34 -21.47
CA LEU A 230 -13.55 -6.76 -22.80
C LEU A 230 -12.22 -6.00 -22.79
N ARG A 231 -11.37 -6.30 -23.78
CA ARG A 231 -10.14 -5.56 -24.04
C ARG A 231 -10.43 -4.39 -24.99
N ARG A 232 -10.17 -3.16 -24.57
CA ARG A 232 -10.18 -2.01 -25.47
C ARG A 232 -8.89 -1.93 -26.29
N ASN A 233 -8.95 -1.26 -27.43
CA ASN A 233 -7.80 -1.07 -28.32
C ASN A 233 -6.65 -0.24 -27.70
N ASP A 234 -6.90 0.46 -26.60
CA ASP A 234 -5.95 1.22 -25.80
C ASP A 234 -5.25 0.37 -24.71
N GLY A 235 -5.54 -0.95 -24.65
CA GLY A 235 -4.97 -1.86 -23.65
C GLY A 235 -5.65 -1.88 -22.30
N VAL A 236 -6.74 -1.13 -22.13
CA VAL A 236 -7.54 -1.12 -20.90
C VAL A 236 -8.50 -2.31 -20.92
N TYR A 237 -8.58 -3.04 -19.79
CA TYR A 237 -9.56 -4.09 -19.57
C TYR A 237 -10.76 -3.53 -18.82
N ILE A 238 -11.96 -3.77 -19.32
CA ILE A 238 -13.21 -3.46 -18.62
C ILE A 238 -13.86 -4.78 -18.27
N THR A 239 -14.00 -5.06 -16.98
CA THR A 239 -14.76 -6.22 -16.50
C THR A 239 -16.17 -5.77 -16.20
N LEU A 240 -17.16 -6.39 -16.89
CA LEU A 240 -18.57 -6.15 -16.67
C LEU A 240 -19.12 -7.32 -15.85
N ALA A 241 -19.61 -7.04 -14.65
CA ALA A 241 -20.36 -8.00 -13.83
C ALA A 241 -21.85 -7.70 -13.92
N GLY A 242 -22.66 -8.70 -14.29
CA GLY A 242 -24.11 -8.54 -14.37
C GLY A 242 -24.77 -9.54 -15.32
N ARG A 243 -26.11 -9.56 -15.33
CA ARG A 243 -26.90 -10.32 -16.34
C ARG A 243 -26.95 -9.51 -17.63
N TRP A 244 -26.43 -10.07 -18.71
CA TRP A 244 -26.45 -9.48 -20.04
C TRP A 244 -27.23 -10.37 -20.98
N THR A 245 -28.15 -9.79 -21.76
CA THR A 245 -28.73 -10.40 -22.93
C THR A 245 -28.03 -9.76 -24.15
N ILE A 246 -27.44 -10.58 -25.02
CA ILE A 246 -26.97 -10.13 -26.32
C ILE A 246 -28.20 -9.94 -27.19
N ALA A 247 -28.46 -8.73 -27.66
CA ALA A 247 -29.41 -8.51 -28.74
C ALA A 247 -28.73 -8.97 -30.03
N GLU A 248 -29.26 -10.01 -30.66
CA GLU A 248 -28.90 -10.37 -32.03
C GLU A 248 -29.71 -9.47 -32.98
N ASP A 249 -28.98 -8.76 -33.88
CA ASP A 249 -29.56 -8.04 -35.02
C ASP A 249 -29.86 -9.01 -36.15
#